data_6ac8c08c9d62411d4d020f0e3f620096
#
_entry.id   6ac8c08c9d62411d4d020f0e3f620096
#
_cell.length_a   1.000
_cell.length_b   1.000
_cell.length_c   1.000
_cell.angle_alpha   90.00
_cell.angle_beta   90.00
_cell.angle_gamma   90.00
#
_symmetry.space_group_name_H-M   'P 1'
#
loop_
_entity.id
_entity.type
_entity.pdbx_description
1 polymer ?
#
loop_
_entity_poly.entity_id
_entity_poly.type
_entity_poly.pdbx_seq_one_letter_code
_entity_poly.pdbx_strand_id
1 'polypeptide(L)'
;LDRVYTENEIQYCESKKKNKYQSYAARFAVKEAAFKAISTFIKDKYSISWKNIETTNDENGRPSVKFISLTKEVEKELAKIESIDVSISHLEKYAVATVNILF
;
A
#
# COMPACT_ATOMS: atom_id res chain seq x y z
N LEU A 1 4.25 14.31 -3.37
CA LEU A 1 4.58 13.32 -2.34
C LEU A 1 3.61 13.34 -1.18
N ASP A 2 3.26 14.54 -0.71
CA ASP A 2 2.40 14.70 0.47
C ASP A 2 0.99 14.13 0.32
N ARG A 3 0.52 13.96 -0.92
CA ARG A 3 -0.83 13.45 -1.17
C ARG A 3 -0.88 11.94 -1.35
N VAL A 4 0.27 11.33 -1.59
CA VAL A 4 0.33 9.91 -1.93
C VAL A 4 0.99 9.10 -0.83
N TYR A 5 2.14 9.57 -0.32
CA TYR A 5 2.94 8.81 0.62
C TYR A 5 2.79 9.31 2.05
N THR A 6 2.75 8.39 3.00
CA THR A 6 2.77 8.73 4.41
C THR A 6 4.20 9.12 4.81
N GLU A 7 4.33 9.76 5.97
CA GLU A 7 5.62 10.14 6.51
C GLU A 7 6.56 8.92 6.63
N ASN A 8 6.04 7.79 7.10
CA ASN A 8 6.83 6.57 7.22
C ASN A 8 7.33 6.07 5.88
N GLU A 9 6.49 6.14 4.85
CA GLU A 9 6.89 5.74 3.51
C GLU A 9 7.98 6.65 2.96
N ILE A 10 7.85 7.95 3.18
CA ILE A 10 8.83 8.93 2.73
C ILE A 10 10.17 8.68 3.42
N GLN A 11 10.18 8.51 4.73
CA GLN A 11 11.40 8.22 5.47
C GLN A 11 12.10 6.98 4.97
N TYR A 12 11.33 5.92 4.73
CA TYR A 12 11.91 4.68 4.22
C TYR A 12 12.54 4.88 2.84
N CYS A 13 11.81 5.50 1.92
CA CYS A 13 12.30 5.71 0.56
C CYS A 13 13.52 6.62 0.53
N GLU A 14 13.49 7.72 1.31
CA GLU A 14 14.63 8.63 1.35
C GLU A 14 15.88 7.95 1.92
N SER A 15 15.71 6.98 2.81
CA SER A 15 16.86 6.24 3.36
C SER A 15 17.59 5.39 2.33
N LYS A 16 16.95 5.11 1.19
CA LYS A 16 17.55 4.30 0.11
C LYS A 16 18.50 5.08 -0.80
N LYS A 17 18.64 6.36 -0.60
CA LYS A 17 19.58 7.23 -1.33
C LYS A 17 19.42 7.11 -2.85
N LYS A 18 20.43 6.56 -3.54
CA LYS A 18 20.39 6.48 -5.02
C LYS A 18 19.28 5.57 -5.55
N ASN A 19 18.74 4.68 -4.73
CA ASN A 19 17.66 3.79 -5.11
C ASN A 19 16.28 4.30 -4.67
N LYS A 20 16.20 5.56 -4.20
CA LYS A 20 14.95 6.07 -3.63
C LYS A 20 13.80 6.14 -4.64
N TYR A 21 14.08 6.46 -5.87
CA TYR A 21 13.02 6.55 -6.88
C TYR A 21 12.43 5.18 -7.20
N GLN A 22 13.26 4.15 -7.23
CA GLN A 22 12.80 2.77 -7.34
C GLN A 22 11.90 2.39 -6.16
N SER A 23 12.31 2.80 -4.96
CA SER A 23 11.53 2.53 -3.74
C SER A 23 10.16 3.21 -3.79
N TYR A 24 10.11 4.47 -4.22
CA TYR A 24 8.84 5.18 -4.37
C TYR A 24 7.95 4.49 -5.41
N ALA A 25 8.51 4.11 -6.54
CA ALA A 25 7.75 3.44 -7.59
C ALA A 25 7.17 2.11 -7.10
N ALA A 26 7.96 1.32 -6.37
CA ALA A 26 7.50 0.05 -5.82
C ALA A 26 6.37 0.26 -4.82
N ARG A 27 6.51 1.23 -3.93
CA ARG A 27 5.48 1.51 -2.94
C ARG A 27 4.21 2.03 -3.58
N PHE A 28 4.31 2.87 -4.60
CA PHE A 28 3.12 3.32 -5.31
C PHE A 28 2.41 2.17 -6.01
N ALA A 29 3.15 1.26 -6.63
CA ALA A 29 2.57 0.09 -7.27
C ALA A 29 1.77 -0.76 -6.26
N VAL A 30 2.28 -0.94 -5.04
CA VAL A 30 1.58 -1.65 -3.98
C VAL A 30 0.30 -0.90 -3.57
N LYS A 31 0.40 0.41 -3.37
CA LYS A 31 -0.76 1.24 -2.98
C LYS A 31 -1.86 1.17 -4.02
N GLU A 32 -1.48 1.24 -5.28
CA GLU A 32 -2.45 1.17 -6.38
C GLU A 32 -3.11 -0.21 -6.44
N ALA A 33 -2.33 -1.28 -6.33
CA ALA A 33 -2.86 -2.63 -6.34
C ALA A 33 -3.80 -2.87 -5.14
N ALA A 34 -3.41 -2.39 -3.96
CA ALA A 34 -4.25 -2.50 -2.76
C ALA A 34 -5.55 -1.72 -2.90
N PHE A 35 -5.47 -0.50 -3.43
CA PHE A 35 -6.66 0.32 -3.66
C PHE A 35 -7.64 -0.39 -4.58
N LYS A 36 -7.14 -0.93 -5.68
CA LYS A 36 -7.99 -1.66 -6.62
C LYS A 36 -8.63 -2.89 -5.98
N ALA A 37 -7.86 -3.60 -5.15
CA ALA A 37 -8.36 -4.81 -4.50
C ALA A 37 -9.49 -4.51 -3.51
N ILE A 38 -9.37 -3.44 -2.73
CA ILE A 38 -10.39 -3.10 -1.72
C ILE A 38 -11.57 -2.32 -2.31
N SER A 39 -11.36 -1.58 -3.39
CA SER A 39 -12.41 -0.72 -3.95
C SER A 39 -13.61 -1.49 -4.47
N THR A 40 -13.46 -2.79 -4.71
CA THR A 40 -14.55 -3.63 -5.20
C THR A 40 -15.55 -3.99 -4.11
N PHE A 41 -15.17 -3.93 -2.84
CA PHE A 41 -16.06 -4.36 -1.77
C PHE A 41 -16.34 -3.30 -0.71
N ILE A 42 -15.65 -2.18 -0.73
CA ILE A 42 -16.05 -1.06 0.13
C ILE A 42 -17.16 -0.28 -0.57
N LYS A 43 -18.12 0.18 0.23
CA LYS A 43 -19.33 0.82 -0.29
C LYS A 43 -19.03 2.13 -1.00
N ASP A 44 -18.13 2.94 -0.44
CA ASP A 44 -17.74 4.23 -1.00
C ASP A 44 -16.23 4.30 -1.19
N LYS A 45 -15.77 4.03 -2.40
CA LYS A 45 -14.34 4.05 -2.72
C LYS A 45 -13.72 5.44 -2.60
N TYR A 46 -14.53 6.49 -2.62
CA TYR A 46 -14.04 7.86 -2.47
C TYR A 46 -13.74 8.21 -1.01
N SER A 47 -14.13 7.36 -0.07
CA SER A 47 -13.81 7.54 1.34
C SER A 47 -12.39 7.08 1.70
N ILE A 48 -11.67 6.51 0.74
CA ILE A 48 -10.28 6.09 0.91
C ILE A 48 -9.35 6.94 0.06
N SER A 49 -8.27 7.41 0.66
CA SER A 49 -7.21 8.14 -0.04
C SER A 49 -5.93 7.30 -0.06
N TRP A 50 -4.96 7.74 -0.85
CA TRP A 50 -3.66 7.05 -0.94
C TRP A 50 -2.98 6.90 0.42
N LYS A 51 -3.11 7.89 1.30
CA LYS A 51 -2.47 7.84 2.62
C LYS A 51 -3.14 6.91 3.60
N ASN A 52 -4.35 6.44 3.30
CA ASN A 52 -5.00 5.42 4.11
C ASN A 52 -4.39 4.04 3.88
N ILE A 53 -3.62 3.88 2.82
CA ILE A 53 -2.96 2.62 2.47
C ILE A 53 -1.47 2.82 2.67
N GLU A 54 -0.93 2.30 3.76
CA GLU A 54 0.48 2.45 4.06
C GLU A 54 1.25 1.18 3.76
N THR A 55 2.28 1.28 2.93
CA THR A 55 3.15 0.16 2.65
C THR A 55 4.24 0.08 3.71
N THR A 56 4.48 -1.12 4.19
CA THR A 56 5.49 -1.37 5.22
C THR A 56 6.29 -2.59 4.82
N ASN A 57 7.31 -2.90 5.60
CA ASN A 57 8.03 -4.16 5.49
C ASN A 57 7.90 -4.89 6.81
N ASP A 58 7.71 -6.20 6.75
CA ASP A 58 7.63 -7.02 7.97
C ASP A 58 9.04 -7.27 8.52
N GLU A 59 9.13 -8.06 9.58
CA GLU A 59 10.39 -8.39 10.25
C GLU A 59 11.42 -9.00 9.30
N ASN A 60 10.94 -9.70 8.27
CA ASN A 60 11.81 -10.38 7.30
C ASN A 60 12.07 -9.51 6.07
N GLY A 61 11.64 -8.26 6.09
CA GLY A 61 11.82 -7.35 4.96
C GLY A 61 10.81 -7.54 3.84
N ARG A 62 9.78 -8.36 4.05
CA ARG A 62 8.74 -8.58 3.03
C ARG A 62 7.77 -7.41 2.98
N PRO A 63 7.31 -7.04 1.78
CA PRO A 63 6.33 -5.97 1.67
C PRO A 63 5.01 -6.35 2.34
N SER A 64 4.39 -5.38 2.97
CA SER A 64 3.12 -5.53 3.65
C SER A 64 2.32 -4.24 3.54
N VAL A 65 1.04 -4.29 3.85
CA VAL A 65 0.14 -3.16 3.76
C VAL A 65 -0.62 -3.02 5.07
N LYS A 66 -0.74 -1.79 5.54
CA LYS A 66 -1.63 -1.42 6.64
C LYS A 66 -2.65 -0.41 6.15
N PHE A 67 -3.85 -0.48 6.69
CA PHE A 67 -4.87 0.53 6.45
C PHE A 67 -4.95 1.42 7.68
N ILE A 68 -4.76 2.72 7.51
CA ILE A 68 -4.66 3.66 8.61
C ILE A 68 -5.60 4.85 8.42
N SER A 69 -5.94 5.49 9.53
CA SER A 69 -6.75 6.71 9.55
C SER A 69 -8.09 6.58 8.81
N LEU A 70 -8.70 5.41 8.95
CA LEU A 70 -9.94 5.06 8.25
C LEU A 70 -11.15 5.68 8.95
N THR A 71 -12.21 5.92 8.18
CA THR A 71 -13.52 6.19 8.78
C THR A 71 -14.01 4.93 9.48
N LYS A 72 -14.95 5.09 10.41
CA LYS A 72 -15.51 3.92 11.12
C LYS A 72 -16.19 2.93 10.20
N GLU A 73 -16.88 3.42 9.16
CA GLU A 73 -17.53 2.55 8.19
C GLU A 73 -16.52 1.71 7.42
N VAL A 74 -15.48 2.33 6.91
CA VAL A 74 -14.45 1.63 6.15
C VAL A 74 -13.69 0.67 7.06
N GLU A 75 -13.41 1.08 8.29
CA GLU A 75 -12.75 0.21 9.26
C GLU A 75 -13.54 -1.09 9.47
N LYS A 76 -14.85 -0.98 9.60
CA LYS A 76 -15.73 -2.17 9.75
C LYS A 76 -15.69 -3.04 8.51
N GLU A 77 -15.72 -2.44 7.33
CA GLU A 77 -15.67 -3.17 6.07
C GLU A 77 -14.35 -3.92 5.91
N LEU A 78 -13.23 -3.24 6.21
CA LEU A 78 -11.91 -3.85 6.07
C LEU A 78 -11.58 -4.83 7.19
N ALA A 79 -12.30 -4.78 8.31
CA ALA A 79 -12.13 -5.75 9.39
C ALA A 79 -12.48 -7.19 8.97
N LYS A 80 -13.20 -7.35 7.87
CA LYS A 80 -13.57 -8.66 7.33
C LYS A 80 -12.41 -9.33 6.58
N ILE A 81 -11.34 -8.62 6.34
CA ILE A 81 -10.18 -9.18 5.65
C ILE A 81 -9.44 -10.14 6.58
N GLU A 82 -9.26 -11.39 6.14
CA GLU A 82 -8.53 -12.39 6.89
C GLU A 82 -7.03 -12.30 6.64
N SER A 83 -6.64 -12.09 5.40
CA SER A 83 -5.22 -11.99 5.06
C SER A 83 -5.00 -11.12 3.82
N ILE A 84 -3.82 -10.54 3.74
CA ILE A 84 -3.38 -9.76 2.60
C ILE A 84 -1.98 -10.25 2.23
N ASP A 85 -1.82 -10.68 0.99
CA ASP A 85 -0.52 -11.05 0.45
C ASP A 85 -0.08 -10.03 -0.57
N VAL A 86 1.15 -9.57 -0.44
CA VAL A 86 1.73 -8.56 -1.32
C VAL A 86 3.00 -9.12 -1.93
N SER A 87 3.13 -8.99 -3.25
CA SER A 87 4.40 -9.28 -3.92
C SER A 87 4.78 -8.15 -4.85
N ILE A 88 6.08 -7.92 -4.97
CA ILE A 88 6.64 -6.87 -5.81
C ILE A 88 7.69 -7.50 -6.72
N SER A 89 7.62 -7.19 -8.00
CA SER A 89 8.66 -7.54 -8.97
C SER A 89 9.28 -6.27 -9.48
N HIS A 90 10.60 -6.17 -9.39
CA HIS A 90 11.33 -5.03 -9.91
C HIS A 90 11.82 -5.33 -11.31
N LEU A 91 11.49 -4.45 -12.24
CA LEU A 91 11.99 -4.49 -13.60
C LEU A 91 12.93 -3.28 -13.77
N GLU A 92 13.70 -3.28 -14.84
CA GLU A 92 14.72 -2.26 -15.04
C GLU A 92 14.20 -0.83 -14.93
N LYS A 93 13.01 -0.58 -15.45
CA LYS A 93 12.43 0.77 -15.51
C LYS A 93 11.17 0.96 -14.67
N TYR A 94 10.61 -0.11 -14.12
CA TYR A 94 9.38 0.00 -13.35
C TYR A 94 9.20 -1.17 -12.40
N ALA A 95 8.25 -1.04 -11.49
CA ALA A 95 7.90 -2.08 -10.55
C ALA A 95 6.48 -2.53 -10.81
N VAL A 96 6.24 -3.82 -10.60
CA VAL A 96 4.90 -4.41 -10.69
C VAL A 96 4.57 -5.01 -9.32
N ALA A 97 3.37 -4.73 -8.82
CA ALA A 97 2.94 -5.27 -7.54
C ALA A 97 1.62 -6.00 -7.71
N THR A 98 1.47 -7.07 -6.93
CA THR A 98 0.18 -7.76 -6.80
C THR A 98 -0.22 -7.76 -5.34
N VAL A 99 -1.52 -7.59 -5.10
CA VAL A 99 -2.10 -7.66 -3.77
C VAL A 99 -3.27 -8.61 -3.83
N ASN A 100 -3.21 -9.67 -3.04
CA ASN A 100 -4.27 -10.67 -2.94
C ASN A 100 -4.91 -10.58 -1.55
N ILE A 101 -6.22 -10.47 -1.52
CA ILE A 101 -6.95 -10.31 -0.27
C ILE A 101 -7.88 -11.50 -0.08
N LEU A 102 -7.82 -12.10 1.09
CA LEU A 102 -8.71 -13.18 1.49
C LEU A 102 -9.70 -12.66 2.53
N PHE A 103 -10.96 -12.94 2.29
CA PHE A 103 -12.05 -12.55 3.20
C PHE A 103 -12.56 -13.73 4.00
#